data_cf093959ef7f2afc46543dab0a68aa81
#
_entry.id   cf093959ef7f2afc46543dab0a68aa81
#
_cell.length_a   1.000
_cell.length_b   1.000
_cell.length_c   1.000
_cell.angle_alpha   90.00
_cell.angle_beta   90.00
_cell.angle_gamma   90.00
#
_symmetry.space_group_name_H-M   'P 1'
#
loop_
_entity.id
_entity.type
_entity.pdbx_description
1 polymer ?
#
loop_
_entity_poly.entity_id
_entity_poly.type
_entity_poly.pdbx_seq_one_letter_code
_entity_poly.pdbx_strand_id
1 'polypeptide(L)'
;MAFVDIIKPKSPMGVENRLRPYKRGEAEITSDVCYEVLQATNFGRSLRDMLDCMAKLPDEVLSGEKFKEILIAVMAGREQPDNVVERVRKLAERGGYADAVPSEPVLIPTGYGEEALQSHFERRMVLHLDDGAVNAADFSGYAKLVLPETTDGTFAFMSCRNFPKDIDATAVFKKVDFHDCAVDTLCGFKTAKATVVCFSGKEGTADGDYTKCADVSFYHVDFRPCMAPKFGEGSNVSITECHLHPQTDVTRAGKVEILGVDGKDLAGLVFGDGAEVCLSPGVDGDRLPRLDFSSLKALQLYCWDMQDYRSLPLKGGAMADFANLSNVPADFDSSRLDEVALDRVKFTELPSLRFKNGAKAKICCTELAGTTDLTPCSEVRLEVSSPGDLHCFEYGRVEELVLWNAANFGTKENFAGCKRVEFKHCNVKNDCYGRFDEDASVCFYGGELKGIFDCGKCAEVYVSNGDAMKIKTAPGVKIRGHFFDQTFYGTEMFKRFDEVSVEDSKFDDFWEELVFKDGADVTMRNVTLPEKVDMSGCVAAQCNDCIWKYVRQVQFPDEPTYLRYKDELPAEAHAVWGKVPAAVLLRNKARG
;
A
#
# COMPACT_ATOMS: atom_id res chain seq x y z
N MET A 1 -21.15 30.85 -38.25
CA MET A 1 -19.91 30.57 -37.46
C MET A 1 -19.95 29.10 -37.08
N ALA A 2 -18.89 28.33 -37.34
CA ALA A 2 -18.93 26.94 -36.99
C ALA A 2 -18.95 26.79 -35.46
N PHE A 3 -19.81 25.93 -34.94
CA PHE A 3 -19.91 25.61 -33.51
C PHE A 3 -18.54 25.34 -32.85
N VAL A 4 -17.66 24.72 -33.60
CA VAL A 4 -16.30 24.38 -33.18
C VAL A 4 -15.42 25.60 -32.85
N ASP A 5 -15.71 26.73 -33.45
CA ASP A 5 -14.96 27.97 -33.18
C ASP A 5 -15.41 28.62 -31.86
N ILE A 6 -16.58 28.21 -31.36
CA ILE A 6 -17.17 28.72 -30.11
C ILE A 6 -16.63 27.92 -28.92
N ILE A 7 -16.56 26.59 -29.06
CA ILE A 7 -16.11 25.68 -28.00
C ILE A 7 -14.68 25.23 -28.33
N LYS A 8 -13.74 25.63 -27.51
CA LYS A 8 -12.35 25.13 -27.59
C LYS A 8 -12.26 23.86 -26.76
N PRO A 9 -12.10 22.67 -27.35
CA PRO A 9 -11.89 21.46 -26.62
C PRO A 9 -10.57 21.55 -25.84
N LYS A 10 -10.62 21.39 -24.52
CA LYS A 10 -9.43 21.45 -23.64
C LYS A 10 -8.66 20.12 -23.60
N SER A 11 -9.02 19.13 -24.32
CA SER A 11 -8.33 17.85 -24.47
C SER A 11 -9.11 16.91 -25.39
N PRO A 12 -8.67 15.81 -25.56
CA PRO A 12 -7.94 15.12 -26.54
C PRO A 12 -8.82 14.60 -27.70
N MET A 13 -8.21 13.80 -28.56
CA MET A 13 -8.75 13.15 -29.76
C MET A 13 -10.24 12.74 -29.74
N GLY A 14 -10.84 12.44 -28.57
CA GLY A 14 -12.25 12.05 -28.45
C GLY A 14 -13.25 13.15 -28.77
N VAL A 15 -13.00 14.38 -28.28
CA VAL A 15 -13.89 15.53 -28.51
C VAL A 15 -13.73 16.02 -29.95
N GLU A 16 -12.51 16.03 -30.47
CA GLU A 16 -12.23 16.43 -31.82
C GLU A 16 -12.85 15.48 -32.87
N ASN A 17 -12.83 14.18 -32.60
CA ASN A 17 -13.51 13.19 -33.44
C ASN A 17 -15.04 13.33 -33.40
N ARG A 18 -15.64 13.65 -32.27
CA ARG A 18 -17.09 13.91 -32.16
C ARG A 18 -17.50 15.17 -32.90
N LEU A 19 -16.67 16.22 -32.93
CA LEU A 19 -16.95 17.46 -33.64
C LEU A 19 -16.69 17.39 -35.15
N ARG A 20 -15.99 16.37 -35.64
CA ARG A 20 -15.60 16.25 -37.04
C ARG A 20 -16.78 16.27 -38.05
N PRO A 21 -17.92 15.58 -37.81
CA PRO A 21 -19.07 15.66 -38.70
C PRO A 21 -19.65 17.07 -38.82
N TYR A 22 -19.68 17.79 -37.68
CA TYR A 22 -20.21 19.17 -37.62
C TYR A 22 -19.27 20.16 -38.29
N LYS A 23 -17.96 19.99 -38.16
CA LYS A 23 -16.95 20.78 -38.87
C LYS A 23 -17.09 20.66 -40.39
N ARG A 24 -17.54 19.49 -40.87
CA ARG A 24 -17.71 19.21 -42.28
C ARG A 24 -19.08 19.54 -42.85
N GLY A 25 -20.00 19.99 -41.99
CA GLY A 25 -21.38 20.23 -42.37
C GLY A 25 -22.17 18.94 -42.67
N GLU A 26 -21.67 17.80 -42.19
CA GLU A 26 -22.30 16.47 -42.38
C GLU A 26 -23.43 16.22 -41.38
N ALA A 27 -23.49 17.01 -40.29
CA ALA A 27 -24.50 16.90 -39.26
C ALA A 27 -24.93 18.29 -38.77
N GLU A 28 -26.18 18.40 -38.31
CA GLU A 28 -26.76 19.63 -37.78
C GLU A 28 -26.31 19.85 -36.32
N ILE A 29 -26.06 21.11 -35.95
CA ILE A 29 -25.69 21.51 -34.61
C ILE A 29 -26.98 21.69 -33.80
N THR A 30 -27.26 20.76 -32.89
CA THR A 30 -28.40 20.81 -31.95
C THR A 30 -27.95 21.15 -30.55
N SER A 31 -28.92 21.48 -29.66
CA SER A 31 -28.63 21.69 -28.23
C SER A 31 -28.00 20.48 -27.56
N ASP A 32 -28.43 19.26 -27.91
CA ASP A 32 -27.89 18.02 -27.35
C ASP A 32 -26.41 17.82 -27.72
N VAL A 33 -26.04 18.13 -28.98
CA VAL A 33 -24.64 18.10 -29.42
C VAL A 33 -23.81 19.11 -28.65
N CYS A 34 -24.32 20.34 -28.49
CA CYS A 34 -23.64 21.36 -27.71
C CYS A 34 -23.46 20.93 -26.26
N TYR A 35 -24.47 20.34 -25.66
CA TYR A 35 -24.43 19.82 -24.30
C TYR A 35 -23.40 18.70 -24.14
N GLU A 36 -23.39 17.71 -25.03
CA GLU A 36 -22.40 16.61 -25.02
C GLU A 36 -20.97 17.12 -25.12
N VAL A 37 -20.73 18.10 -25.98
CA VAL A 37 -19.41 18.72 -26.14
C VAL A 37 -19.01 19.49 -24.88
N LEU A 38 -19.92 20.24 -24.30
CA LEU A 38 -19.65 20.92 -23.03
C LEU A 38 -19.35 19.94 -21.90
N GLN A 39 -20.09 18.88 -21.79
CA GLN A 39 -19.80 17.80 -20.83
C GLN A 39 -18.43 17.16 -21.04
N ALA A 40 -18.09 16.85 -22.28
CA ALA A 40 -16.81 16.24 -22.64
C ALA A 40 -15.60 17.18 -22.37
N THR A 41 -15.81 18.50 -22.31
CA THR A 41 -14.76 19.48 -21.98
C THR A 41 -14.54 19.69 -20.47
N ASN A 42 -15.23 18.90 -19.65
CA ASN A 42 -15.04 18.87 -18.20
C ASN A 42 -15.46 20.19 -17.51
N PHE A 43 -16.74 20.35 -17.28
CA PHE A 43 -17.37 21.52 -16.63
C PHE A 43 -16.71 22.00 -15.34
N GLY A 44 -15.97 21.14 -14.65
CA GLY A 44 -15.39 21.43 -13.34
C GLY A 44 -14.22 22.42 -13.33
N ARG A 45 -13.71 22.88 -14.49
CA ARG A 45 -12.50 23.71 -14.49
C ARG A 45 -12.70 25.20 -14.65
N SER A 46 -13.78 25.67 -15.23
CA SER A 46 -14.10 27.09 -15.30
C SER A 46 -15.57 27.34 -15.66
N LEU A 47 -16.39 27.56 -14.65
CA LEU A 47 -17.75 28.04 -14.81
C LEU A 47 -17.83 29.27 -15.74
N ARG A 48 -16.88 30.18 -15.63
CA ARG A 48 -16.77 31.36 -16.45
C ARG A 48 -16.59 31.01 -17.94
N ASP A 49 -15.68 30.09 -18.26
CA ASP A 49 -15.43 29.68 -19.65
C ASP A 49 -16.67 28.99 -20.25
N MET A 50 -17.41 28.23 -19.45
CA MET A 50 -18.66 27.62 -19.87
C MET A 50 -19.72 28.67 -20.22
N LEU A 51 -19.98 29.62 -19.33
CA LEU A 51 -20.93 30.71 -19.57
C LEU A 51 -20.51 31.58 -20.76
N ASP A 52 -19.21 31.79 -20.96
CA ASP A 52 -18.67 32.51 -22.13
C ASP A 52 -18.89 31.74 -23.44
N CYS A 53 -18.83 30.41 -23.41
CA CYS A 53 -19.19 29.57 -24.56
C CYS A 53 -20.69 29.63 -24.86
N MET A 54 -21.53 29.48 -23.82
CA MET A 54 -22.98 29.56 -23.96
C MET A 54 -23.42 30.93 -24.51
N ALA A 55 -22.79 32.02 -24.08
CA ALA A 55 -23.11 33.38 -24.54
C ALA A 55 -22.89 33.59 -26.05
N LYS A 56 -22.09 32.75 -26.70
CA LYS A 56 -21.81 32.78 -28.14
C LYS A 56 -22.76 31.89 -28.97
N LEU A 57 -23.57 31.04 -28.33
CA LEU A 57 -24.52 30.18 -29.03
C LEU A 57 -25.69 30.98 -29.60
N PRO A 58 -26.26 30.55 -30.75
CA PRO A 58 -27.50 31.09 -31.26
C PRO A 58 -28.67 30.88 -30.27
N ASP A 59 -29.65 31.78 -30.28
CA ASP A 59 -30.79 31.71 -29.35
C ASP A 59 -31.62 30.42 -29.58
N GLU A 60 -31.72 29.95 -30.84
CA GLU A 60 -32.37 28.70 -31.18
C GLU A 60 -31.71 27.47 -30.54
N VAL A 61 -30.41 27.48 -30.42
CA VAL A 61 -29.66 26.41 -29.75
C VAL A 61 -29.76 26.58 -28.25
N LEU A 62 -29.61 27.80 -27.76
CA LEU A 62 -29.65 28.11 -26.32
C LEU A 62 -31.00 27.82 -25.70
N SER A 63 -32.11 27.86 -26.48
CA SER A 63 -33.47 27.52 -26.02
C SER A 63 -33.67 26.02 -25.72
N GLY A 64 -32.69 25.20 -26.00
CA GLY A 64 -32.78 23.75 -25.73
C GLY A 64 -32.82 23.42 -24.24
N GLU A 65 -33.62 22.41 -23.88
CA GLU A 65 -33.87 22.00 -22.48
C GLU A 65 -32.55 21.70 -21.71
N LYS A 66 -31.57 21.15 -22.39
CA LYS A 66 -30.26 20.87 -21.76
C LYS A 66 -29.51 22.10 -21.26
N PHE A 67 -29.68 23.25 -21.92
CA PHE A 67 -29.06 24.50 -21.46
C PHE A 67 -29.85 25.14 -20.32
N LYS A 68 -31.15 24.99 -20.32
CA LYS A 68 -31.99 25.33 -19.17
C LYS A 68 -31.56 24.58 -17.92
N GLU A 69 -31.39 23.24 -18.01
CA GLU A 69 -30.89 22.40 -16.93
C GLU A 69 -29.52 22.87 -16.41
N ILE A 70 -28.59 23.22 -17.32
CA ILE A 70 -27.27 23.75 -16.94
C ILE A 70 -27.41 25.05 -16.14
N LEU A 71 -28.20 25.99 -16.60
CA LEU A 71 -28.35 27.28 -15.92
C LEU A 71 -29.03 27.16 -14.56
N ILE A 72 -30.00 26.25 -14.45
CA ILE A 72 -30.60 25.89 -13.17
C ILE A 72 -29.54 25.32 -12.24
N ALA A 73 -28.71 24.37 -12.73
CA ALA A 73 -27.66 23.76 -11.94
C ALA A 73 -26.56 24.76 -11.53
N VAL A 74 -26.28 25.78 -12.33
CA VAL A 74 -25.34 26.85 -11.97
C VAL A 74 -25.88 27.70 -10.82
N MET A 75 -27.18 27.96 -10.80
CA MET A 75 -27.85 28.75 -9.74
C MET A 75 -28.15 27.90 -8.50
N ALA A 76 -28.05 26.60 -8.60
CA ALA A 76 -28.27 25.67 -7.51
C ALA A 76 -26.91 25.22 -6.90
N GLY A 77 -26.91 24.86 -5.65
CA GLY A 77 -25.81 24.14 -5.02
C GLY A 77 -24.70 24.99 -4.40
N ARG A 78 -24.58 26.26 -4.74
CA ARG A 78 -23.62 27.18 -4.09
C ARG A 78 -23.93 28.64 -4.38
N GLU A 79 -23.47 29.51 -3.49
CA GLU A 79 -23.48 30.95 -3.72
C GLU A 79 -22.64 31.31 -4.97
N GLN A 80 -23.18 32.17 -5.81
CA GLN A 80 -22.50 32.63 -7.02
C GLN A 80 -22.17 34.13 -6.91
N PRO A 81 -21.01 34.57 -7.43
CA PRO A 81 -20.71 35.99 -7.55
C PRO A 81 -21.76 36.72 -8.40
N ASP A 82 -22.08 37.97 -8.06
CA ASP A 82 -23.09 38.79 -8.74
C ASP A 82 -22.94 38.81 -10.27
N ASN A 83 -21.70 38.87 -10.76
CA ASN A 83 -21.41 38.85 -12.20
C ASN A 83 -21.76 37.51 -12.86
N VAL A 84 -21.76 36.40 -12.13
CA VAL A 84 -22.21 35.07 -12.60
C VAL A 84 -23.72 35.03 -12.64
N VAL A 85 -24.39 35.48 -11.58
CA VAL A 85 -25.86 35.57 -11.49
C VAL A 85 -26.41 36.40 -12.64
N GLU A 86 -25.86 37.58 -12.91
CA GLU A 86 -26.29 38.44 -14.01
C GLU A 86 -26.13 37.78 -15.39
N ARG A 87 -25.02 37.02 -15.57
CA ARG A 87 -24.78 36.29 -16.82
C ARG A 87 -25.78 35.15 -17.03
N VAL A 88 -26.03 34.38 -15.99
CA VAL A 88 -27.03 33.29 -16.02
C VAL A 88 -28.41 33.85 -16.38
N ARG A 89 -28.80 34.96 -15.75
CA ARG A 89 -30.07 35.62 -16.05
C ARG A 89 -30.18 36.04 -17.52
N LYS A 90 -29.16 36.70 -18.07
CA LYS A 90 -29.13 37.09 -19.49
C LYS A 90 -29.20 35.91 -20.44
N LEU A 91 -28.54 34.78 -20.09
CA LEU A 91 -28.60 33.56 -20.89
C LEU A 91 -30.00 32.91 -20.81
N ALA A 92 -30.63 32.90 -19.64
CA ALA A 92 -31.97 32.39 -19.46
C ALA A 92 -33.02 33.23 -20.20
N GLU A 93 -32.90 34.57 -20.21
CA GLU A 93 -33.75 35.47 -21.00
C GLU A 93 -33.60 35.17 -22.50
N ARG A 94 -32.41 34.98 -23.01
CA ARG A 94 -32.13 34.63 -24.41
C ARG A 94 -32.65 33.25 -24.79
N GLY A 95 -32.59 32.30 -23.88
CA GLY A 95 -33.11 30.95 -24.08
C GLY A 95 -34.63 30.84 -23.94
N GLY A 96 -35.31 31.91 -23.49
CA GLY A 96 -36.78 31.94 -23.32
C GLY A 96 -37.30 31.19 -22.08
N TYR A 97 -36.46 30.95 -21.08
CA TYR A 97 -36.81 30.25 -19.84
C TYR A 97 -36.37 31.00 -18.57
N ALA A 98 -36.38 32.33 -18.62
CA ALA A 98 -36.02 33.17 -17.48
C ALA A 98 -36.83 32.86 -16.21
N ASP A 99 -38.13 32.51 -16.38
CA ASP A 99 -39.01 32.18 -15.25
C ASP A 99 -38.69 30.81 -14.61
N ALA A 100 -38.00 29.94 -15.33
CA ALA A 100 -37.63 28.61 -14.85
C ALA A 100 -36.27 28.58 -14.15
N VAL A 101 -35.40 29.56 -14.42
CA VAL A 101 -34.08 29.68 -13.80
C VAL A 101 -34.20 30.65 -12.62
N PRO A 102 -33.78 30.28 -11.40
CA PRO A 102 -33.83 31.15 -10.24
C PRO A 102 -33.13 32.48 -10.47
N SER A 103 -33.73 33.60 -10.07
CA SER A 103 -33.13 34.94 -10.17
C SER A 103 -32.03 35.16 -9.15
N GLU A 104 -32.00 34.39 -8.08
CA GLU A 104 -31.00 34.36 -7.04
C GLU A 104 -30.44 32.94 -6.85
N PRO A 105 -29.23 32.78 -6.36
CA PRO A 105 -28.65 31.45 -6.09
C PRO A 105 -29.55 30.65 -5.13
N VAL A 106 -29.85 29.44 -5.52
CA VAL A 106 -30.61 28.49 -4.71
C VAL A 106 -29.65 27.40 -4.23
N LEU A 107 -29.61 27.24 -2.92
CA LEU A 107 -28.67 26.34 -2.26
C LEU A 107 -29.22 24.91 -2.25
N ILE A 108 -29.20 24.27 -3.40
CA ILE A 108 -29.51 22.86 -3.57
C ILE A 108 -28.35 22.11 -4.22
N PRO A 109 -28.25 20.80 -4.01
CA PRO A 109 -27.25 19.99 -4.67
C PRO A 109 -27.38 20.03 -6.18
N THR A 110 -26.26 20.08 -6.88
CA THR A 110 -26.24 19.96 -8.34
C THR A 110 -26.58 18.53 -8.76
N GLY A 111 -27.29 18.38 -9.88
CA GLY A 111 -27.73 17.08 -10.37
C GLY A 111 -29.17 16.76 -10.04
N TYR A 112 -29.82 17.56 -9.20
CA TYR A 112 -31.24 17.42 -8.89
C TYR A 112 -32.08 18.34 -9.77
N GLY A 113 -33.14 17.76 -10.32
CA GLY A 113 -34.02 18.44 -11.23
C GLY A 113 -34.95 19.45 -10.55
N GLU A 114 -35.91 19.90 -11.32
CA GLU A 114 -36.92 20.91 -10.96
C GLU A 114 -37.70 20.59 -9.67
N GLU A 115 -37.92 19.30 -9.37
CA GLU A 115 -38.64 18.83 -8.19
C GLU A 115 -37.91 19.14 -6.88
N ALA A 116 -36.56 19.05 -6.86
CA ALA A 116 -35.74 19.45 -5.71
C ALA A 116 -35.75 20.97 -5.50
N LEU A 117 -35.75 21.76 -6.58
CA LEU A 117 -35.93 23.20 -6.54
C LEU A 117 -37.28 23.60 -5.96
N GLN A 118 -38.36 22.96 -6.43
CA GLN A 118 -39.71 23.22 -5.96
C GLN A 118 -39.87 22.87 -4.47
N SER A 119 -39.31 21.75 -4.04
CA SER A 119 -39.25 21.36 -2.64
C SER A 119 -38.50 22.38 -1.78
N HIS A 120 -37.41 22.96 -2.29
CA HIS A 120 -36.70 24.02 -1.62
C HIS A 120 -37.56 25.27 -1.41
N PHE A 121 -38.25 25.73 -2.44
CA PHE A 121 -39.12 26.92 -2.36
C PHE A 121 -40.35 26.71 -1.46
N GLU A 122 -40.92 25.51 -1.43
CA GLU A 122 -42.10 25.21 -0.65
C GLU A 122 -41.83 24.96 0.84
N ARG A 123 -40.69 24.32 1.20
CA ARG A 123 -40.42 23.86 2.57
C ARG A 123 -39.21 24.42 3.24
N ARG A 124 -38.25 24.93 2.54
CA ARG A 124 -37.10 25.76 2.94
C ARG A 124 -36.19 25.29 4.08
N MET A 125 -36.51 24.22 4.79
CA MET A 125 -35.72 23.77 5.95
C MET A 125 -35.26 22.32 5.89
N VAL A 126 -35.93 21.50 5.11
CA VAL A 126 -35.57 20.07 4.94
C VAL A 126 -35.37 19.77 3.47
N LEU A 127 -34.20 19.33 3.11
CA LEU A 127 -33.87 18.88 1.76
C LEU A 127 -33.83 17.35 1.72
N HIS A 128 -34.67 16.76 0.90
CA HIS A 128 -34.60 15.34 0.55
C HIS A 128 -33.74 15.18 -0.69
N LEU A 129 -32.69 14.37 -0.58
CA LEU A 129 -31.81 14.05 -1.69
C LEU A 129 -32.33 12.79 -2.38
N ASP A 130 -32.22 12.72 -3.70
CA ASP A 130 -32.80 11.65 -4.52
C ASP A 130 -31.72 10.89 -5.36
N ASP A 131 -30.43 11.21 -5.17
CA ASP A 131 -29.33 10.55 -5.84
C ASP A 131 -28.28 10.07 -4.81
N GLY A 132 -27.42 9.12 -5.22
CA GLY A 132 -26.36 8.56 -4.40
C GLY A 132 -25.13 9.45 -4.23
N ALA A 133 -25.06 10.61 -4.91
CA ALA A 133 -23.96 11.54 -4.80
C ALA A 133 -24.35 12.99 -5.03
N VAL A 134 -23.68 13.90 -4.32
CA VAL A 134 -23.83 15.36 -4.49
C VAL A 134 -22.46 16.00 -4.64
N ASN A 135 -22.32 16.88 -5.61
CA ASN A 135 -21.07 17.55 -5.91
C ASN A 135 -21.20 19.07 -5.87
N ALA A 136 -20.24 19.73 -5.21
CA ALA A 136 -20.09 21.19 -5.15
C ALA A 136 -21.34 21.95 -4.65
N ALA A 137 -22.12 21.33 -3.75
CA ALA A 137 -23.32 21.93 -3.18
C ALA A 137 -23.01 22.81 -1.97
N ASP A 138 -23.82 23.85 -1.79
CA ASP A 138 -23.85 24.69 -0.61
C ASP A 138 -25.20 24.52 0.10
N PHE A 139 -25.16 24.00 1.32
CA PHE A 139 -26.37 23.68 2.08
C PHE A 139 -26.78 24.78 3.06
N SER A 140 -26.20 25.98 2.94
CA SER A 140 -26.54 27.11 3.83
C SER A 140 -28.01 27.43 3.76
N GLY A 141 -28.86 27.47 4.50
CA GLY A 141 -30.31 27.71 4.39
C GLY A 141 -31.15 26.48 4.60
N TYR A 142 -30.54 25.31 4.69
CA TYR A 142 -31.24 24.11 5.13
C TYR A 142 -30.97 23.86 6.61
N ALA A 143 -32.01 23.39 7.30
CA ALA A 143 -31.90 22.97 8.70
C ALA A 143 -31.61 21.45 8.81
N LYS A 144 -32.02 20.70 7.77
CA LYS A 144 -31.91 19.25 7.73
C LYS A 144 -31.69 18.75 6.31
N LEU A 145 -30.81 17.73 6.16
CA LEU A 145 -30.73 16.89 4.97
C LEU A 145 -31.32 15.51 5.28
N VAL A 146 -31.98 14.92 4.30
CA VAL A 146 -32.47 13.53 4.36
C VAL A 146 -31.89 12.79 3.17
N LEU A 147 -31.07 11.78 3.44
CA LEU A 147 -30.41 10.98 2.40
C LEU A 147 -31.35 9.88 1.89
N PRO A 148 -31.32 9.55 0.58
CA PRO A 148 -32.15 8.53 -0.01
C PRO A 148 -31.69 7.12 0.33
N GLU A 149 -32.56 6.17 0.10
CA GLU A 149 -32.19 4.77 0.00
C GLU A 149 -31.59 4.52 -1.39
N THR A 150 -30.28 4.20 -1.46
CA THR A 150 -29.60 3.91 -2.70
C THR A 150 -29.48 2.41 -2.94
N THR A 151 -29.44 1.98 -4.19
CA THR A 151 -29.40 0.55 -4.57
C THR A 151 -28.14 -0.16 -4.10
N ASP A 152 -27.00 0.55 -4.05
CA ASP A 152 -25.73 0.04 -3.56
C ASP A 152 -25.46 0.35 -2.07
N GLY A 153 -26.37 1.08 -1.43
CA GLY A 153 -26.28 1.47 -0.03
C GLY A 153 -25.23 2.52 0.29
N THR A 154 -24.72 3.23 -0.72
CA THR A 154 -23.68 4.25 -0.55
C THR A 154 -24.21 5.65 -0.89
N PHE A 155 -23.68 6.68 -0.21
CA PHE A 155 -23.94 8.08 -0.52
C PHE A 155 -22.64 8.89 -0.39
N ALA A 156 -22.38 9.79 -1.33
CA ALA A 156 -21.18 10.62 -1.32
C ALA A 156 -21.49 12.11 -1.45
N PHE A 157 -20.82 12.90 -0.62
CA PHE A 157 -20.73 14.34 -0.77
C PHE A 157 -19.32 14.68 -1.28
N MET A 158 -19.22 15.45 -2.35
CA MET A 158 -17.94 15.87 -2.90
C MET A 158 -17.88 17.39 -3.00
N SER A 159 -16.84 18.01 -2.42
CA SER A 159 -16.62 19.45 -2.45
C SER A 159 -17.82 20.31 -1.96
N CYS A 160 -18.62 19.77 -1.04
CA CYS A 160 -19.79 20.42 -0.46
C CYS A 160 -19.43 21.26 0.76
N ARG A 161 -20.28 22.22 1.11
CA ARG A 161 -20.04 23.13 2.25
C ARG A 161 -21.34 23.55 2.96
N ASN A 162 -21.19 24.19 4.12
CA ASN A 162 -22.31 24.76 4.91
C ASN A 162 -23.36 23.71 5.27
N PHE A 163 -22.93 22.54 5.71
CA PHE A 163 -23.83 21.46 6.08
C PHE A 163 -24.76 21.86 7.25
N PRO A 164 -26.03 21.47 7.22
CA PRO A 164 -26.92 21.67 8.36
C PRO A 164 -26.52 20.80 9.54
N LYS A 165 -26.94 21.20 10.73
CA LYS A 165 -26.68 20.44 11.97
C LYS A 165 -27.35 19.06 12.00
N ASP A 166 -28.40 18.84 11.23
CA ASP A 166 -29.14 17.57 11.19
C ASP A 166 -29.02 16.95 9.80
N ILE A 167 -28.29 15.83 9.72
CA ILE A 167 -28.22 15.01 8.52
C ILE A 167 -28.78 13.63 8.86
N ASP A 168 -29.92 13.31 8.25
CA ASP A 168 -30.58 12.03 8.39
C ASP A 168 -30.11 11.05 7.31
N ALA A 169 -29.12 10.25 7.67
CA ALA A 169 -28.57 9.20 6.82
C ALA A 169 -29.13 7.82 7.18
N THR A 170 -30.30 7.75 7.80
CA THR A 170 -30.88 6.47 8.27
C THR A 170 -31.23 5.50 7.15
N ALA A 171 -31.43 5.99 5.94
CA ALA A 171 -31.69 5.18 4.75
C ALA A 171 -30.40 4.59 4.13
N VAL A 172 -29.24 5.19 4.39
CA VAL A 172 -27.95 4.70 3.89
C VAL A 172 -27.43 3.59 4.80
N PHE A 173 -27.17 2.41 4.25
CA PHE A 173 -26.82 1.22 5.06
C PHE A 173 -25.37 0.73 4.91
N LYS A 174 -24.62 1.23 3.91
CA LYS A 174 -23.24 0.77 3.66
C LYS A 174 -22.22 1.86 3.92
N LYS A 175 -22.26 2.98 3.20
CA LYS A 175 -21.23 4.02 3.31
C LYS A 175 -21.80 5.42 3.12
N VAL A 176 -21.38 6.36 3.96
CA VAL A 176 -21.51 7.81 3.72
C VAL A 176 -20.11 8.40 3.63
N ASP A 177 -19.83 9.10 2.55
CA ASP A 177 -18.52 9.68 2.25
C ASP A 177 -18.62 11.20 2.10
N PHE A 178 -17.76 11.93 2.82
CA PHE A 178 -17.60 13.37 2.71
C PHE A 178 -16.19 13.64 2.15
N HIS A 179 -16.08 13.79 0.86
CA HIS A 179 -14.82 14.00 0.17
C HIS A 179 -14.64 15.47 -0.19
N ASP A 180 -13.53 16.07 0.25
CA ASP A 180 -13.20 17.48 0.01
C ASP A 180 -14.29 18.45 0.50
N CYS A 181 -15.05 18.06 1.52
CA CYS A 181 -16.13 18.83 2.06
C CYS A 181 -15.68 19.78 3.18
N ALA A 182 -16.23 21.00 3.18
CA ALA A 182 -16.11 21.89 4.32
C ALA A 182 -17.19 21.51 5.37
N VAL A 183 -16.82 20.68 6.34
CA VAL A 183 -17.74 20.16 7.38
C VAL A 183 -17.74 21.03 8.66
N ASP A 184 -17.38 22.30 8.52
CA ASP A 184 -17.28 23.28 9.61
C ASP A 184 -18.61 23.56 10.34
N THR A 185 -19.73 23.21 9.72
CA THR A 185 -21.06 23.36 10.31
C THR A 185 -21.74 22.04 10.61
N LEU A 186 -21.10 20.91 10.30
CA LEU A 186 -21.68 19.59 10.51
C LEU A 186 -21.61 19.18 11.98
N CYS A 187 -22.68 19.46 12.70
CA CYS A 187 -22.89 19.03 14.08
C CYS A 187 -24.18 18.20 14.16
N GLY A 188 -24.11 16.99 14.68
CA GLY A 188 -25.29 16.15 14.87
C GLY A 188 -25.59 15.22 13.70
N PHE A 189 -24.59 14.76 13.00
CA PHE A 189 -24.74 13.69 12.00
C PHE A 189 -25.30 12.43 12.64
N LYS A 190 -26.41 11.92 12.08
CA LYS A 190 -27.06 10.70 12.57
C LYS A 190 -27.06 9.64 11.47
N THR A 191 -26.40 8.53 11.75
CA THR A 191 -26.52 7.36 10.92
C THR A 191 -27.12 6.21 11.73
N ALA A 192 -28.18 5.60 11.23
CA ALA A 192 -28.79 4.45 11.88
C ALA A 192 -28.38 3.12 11.25
N LYS A 193 -27.92 3.14 10.01
CA LYS A 193 -27.64 1.92 9.23
C LYS A 193 -26.27 1.90 8.57
N ALA A 194 -25.69 3.05 8.22
CA ALA A 194 -24.39 3.10 7.56
C ALA A 194 -23.32 2.42 8.43
N THR A 195 -22.61 1.48 7.84
CA THR A 195 -21.52 0.74 8.52
C THR A 195 -20.17 1.45 8.38
N VAL A 196 -20.04 2.33 7.40
CA VAL A 196 -18.82 3.09 7.13
C VAL A 196 -19.15 4.57 6.96
N VAL A 197 -18.44 5.45 7.65
CA VAL A 197 -18.53 6.91 7.48
C VAL A 197 -17.11 7.47 7.34
N CYS A 198 -16.87 8.23 6.29
CA CYS A 198 -15.59 8.83 6.01
C CYS A 198 -15.73 10.34 5.81
N PHE A 199 -14.85 11.11 6.45
CA PHE A 199 -14.68 12.54 6.23
C PHE A 199 -13.26 12.80 5.73
N SER A 200 -13.12 13.45 4.60
CA SER A 200 -11.79 13.73 4.00
C SER A 200 -11.73 15.05 3.26
N GLY A 201 -10.57 15.69 3.26
CA GLY A 201 -10.16 16.71 2.31
C GLY A 201 -10.00 18.12 2.86
N LYS A 202 -10.85 18.64 3.72
CA LYS A 202 -10.74 20.00 4.26
C LYS A 202 -10.91 20.03 5.77
N GLU A 203 -10.22 20.98 6.41
CA GLU A 203 -10.44 21.27 7.82
C GLU A 203 -11.92 21.59 8.07
N GLY A 204 -12.47 21.05 9.14
CA GLY A 204 -13.84 21.25 9.51
C GLY A 204 -14.19 20.58 10.83
N THR A 205 -15.45 20.61 11.18
CA THR A 205 -15.98 20.02 12.42
C THR A 205 -16.97 18.90 12.10
N ALA A 206 -16.87 17.77 12.78
CA ALA A 206 -17.76 16.64 12.58
C ALA A 206 -18.08 15.99 13.93
N ASP A 207 -19.12 16.45 14.60
CA ASP A 207 -19.67 15.72 15.74
C ASP A 207 -20.82 14.80 15.26
N GLY A 208 -21.03 13.72 15.96
CA GLY A 208 -22.09 12.81 15.55
C GLY A 208 -22.20 11.58 16.43
N ASP A 209 -23.29 10.87 16.25
CA ASP A 209 -23.50 9.56 16.84
C ASP A 209 -23.13 8.46 15.84
N TYR A 210 -21.92 7.94 15.97
CA TYR A 210 -21.38 6.87 15.13
C TYR A 210 -21.49 5.49 15.81
N THR A 211 -22.31 5.37 16.85
CA THR A 211 -22.42 4.14 17.64
C THR A 211 -22.88 2.92 16.88
N LYS A 212 -23.44 3.09 15.69
CA LYS A 212 -23.88 2.00 14.79
C LYS A 212 -22.94 1.76 13.61
N CYS A 213 -21.90 2.57 13.48
CA CYS A 213 -20.92 2.42 12.40
C CYS A 213 -19.87 1.38 12.77
N ALA A 214 -19.54 0.48 11.85
CA ALA A 214 -18.44 -0.46 12.02
C ALA A 214 -17.09 0.23 11.80
N ASP A 215 -17.02 1.16 10.84
CA ASP A 215 -15.81 1.89 10.47
C ASP A 215 -16.12 3.39 10.40
N VAL A 216 -15.30 4.20 11.03
CA VAL A 216 -15.40 5.67 10.99
C VAL A 216 -14.02 6.25 10.75
N SER A 217 -13.88 7.08 9.72
CA SER A 217 -12.63 7.73 9.37
C SER A 217 -12.79 9.24 9.31
N PHE A 218 -11.84 9.95 9.89
CA PHE A 218 -11.76 11.40 9.85
C PHE A 218 -10.40 11.82 9.33
N TYR A 219 -10.39 12.77 8.41
CA TYR A 219 -9.19 13.36 7.86
C TYR A 219 -9.33 14.89 7.82
N HIS A 220 -8.41 15.62 8.48
CA HIS A 220 -8.43 17.09 8.60
C HIS A 220 -9.70 17.65 9.27
N VAL A 221 -10.19 17.00 10.31
CA VAL A 221 -11.39 17.43 11.07
C VAL A 221 -10.97 18.08 12.38
N ASP A 222 -11.60 19.21 12.73
CA ASP A 222 -11.46 19.86 14.03
C ASP A 222 -12.66 19.56 14.93
N PHE A 223 -12.46 18.72 15.95
CA PHE A 223 -13.50 18.36 16.92
C PHE A 223 -13.65 19.34 18.09
N ARG A 224 -12.73 20.28 18.29
CA ARG A 224 -12.72 21.17 19.46
C ARG A 224 -13.98 22.03 19.62
N PRO A 225 -14.57 22.58 18.54
CA PRO A 225 -15.78 23.39 18.65
C PRO A 225 -17.07 22.59 18.79
N CYS A 226 -17.03 21.26 18.67
CA CYS A 226 -18.20 20.38 18.68
C CYS A 226 -18.34 19.59 19.97
N MET A 227 -19.43 18.84 20.09
CA MET A 227 -19.51 17.78 21.08
C MET A 227 -18.63 16.61 20.67
N ALA A 228 -18.04 15.92 21.65
CA ALA A 228 -17.19 14.76 21.38
C ALA A 228 -17.96 13.67 20.60
N PRO A 229 -17.38 13.10 19.54
CA PRO A 229 -18.01 12.03 18.77
C PRO A 229 -18.15 10.77 19.61
N LYS A 230 -19.21 9.99 19.36
CA LYS A 230 -19.49 8.73 20.04
C LYS A 230 -19.32 7.56 19.08
N PHE A 231 -18.57 6.54 19.50
CA PHE A 231 -18.27 5.38 18.68
C PHE A 231 -18.97 4.11 19.15
N GLY A 232 -19.16 3.17 18.24
CA GLY A 232 -19.80 1.89 18.50
C GLY A 232 -18.89 0.88 19.18
N GLU A 233 -19.51 -0.14 19.78
CA GLU A 233 -18.81 -1.27 20.35
C GLU A 233 -18.08 -2.04 19.27
N GLY A 234 -16.77 -2.23 19.43
CA GLY A 234 -15.92 -2.96 18.48
C GLY A 234 -15.66 -2.26 17.16
N SER A 235 -16.07 -0.98 17.00
CA SER A 235 -15.85 -0.21 15.77
C SER A 235 -14.35 0.04 15.50
N ASN A 236 -14.03 0.25 14.23
CA ASN A 236 -12.73 0.76 13.78
C ASN A 236 -12.83 2.29 13.65
N VAL A 237 -11.94 3.00 14.33
CA VAL A 237 -11.90 4.46 14.34
C VAL A 237 -10.54 4.90 13.82
N SER A 238 -10.52 5.63 12.69
CA SER A 238 -9.32 6.23 12.12
C SER A 238 -9.42 7.76 12.15
N ILE A 239 -8.45 8.41 12.76
CA ILE A 239 -8.38 9.86 12.95
C ILE A 239 -7.02 10.32 12.45
N THR A 240 -7.01 11.06 11.34
CA THR A 240 -5.76 11.47 10.69
C THR A 240 -5.72 12.99 10.53
N GLU A 241 -4.62 13.60 11.01
CA GLU A 241 -4.37 15.05 10.92
C GLU A 241 -5.54 15.89 11.47
N CYS A 242 -6.13 15.43 12.58
CA CYS A 242 -7.27 16.05 13.22
C CYS A 242 -6.90 16.73 14.55
N HIS A 243 -7.73 17.67 14.98
CA HIS A 243 -7.69 18.20 16.34
C HIS A 243 -8.76 17.55 17.20
N LEU A 244 -8.35 16.88 18.26
CA LEU A 244 -9.27 16.13 19.13
C LEU A 244 -9.99 17.04 20.12
N HIS A 245 -11.23 16.67 20.44
CA HIS A 245 -11.95 17.24 21.57
C HIS A 245 -11.40 16.64 22.88
N PRO A 246 -11.24 17.42 23.96
CA PRO A 246 -10.71 16.91 25.23
C PRO A 246 -11.51 15.76 25.86
N GLN A 247 -12.76 15.58 25.44
CA GLN A 247 -13.66 14.51 25.91
C GLN A 247 -13.89 13.44 24.83
N THR A 248 -13.00 13.31 23.84
CA THR A 248 -13.11 12.24 22.85
C THR A 248 -13.05 10.88 23.56
N ASP A 249 -14.10 10.09 23.37
CA ASP A 249 -14.26 8.79 24.00
C ASP A 249 -14.18 7.67 22.97
N VAL A 250 -13.07 6.94 22.98
CA VAL A 250 -12.82 5.76 22.12
C VAL A 250 -12.87 4.45 22.91
N THR A 251 -13.40 4.47 24.15
CA THR A 251 -13.41 3.28 25.02
C THR A 251 -14.20 2.11 24.48
N ARG A 252 -15.13 2.34 23.55
CA ARG A 252 -15.95 1.31 22.92
C ARG A 252 -15.38 0.81 21.60
N ALA A 253 -14.41 1.50 21.02
CA ALA A 253 -13.79 1.10 19.76
C ALA A 253 -12.90 -0.13 19.95
N GLY A 254 -12.98 -1.06 19.00
CA GLY A 254 -12.13 -2.25 18.98
C GLY A 254 -10.76 -1.99 18.34
N LYS A 255 -10.72 -1.05 17.38
CA LYS A 255 -9.48 -0.56 16.76
C LYS A 255 -9.49 0.96 16.71
N VAL A 256 -8.40 1.58 17.12
CA VAL A 256 -8.21 3.03 17.11
C VAL A 256 -6.88 3.36 16.44
N GLU A 257 -6.95 4.12 15.37
CA GLU A 257 -5.79 4.61 14.62
C GLU A 257 -5.81 6.14 14.64
N ILE A 258 -4.81 6.75 15.26
CA ILE A 258 -4.70 8.21 15.37
C ILE A 258 -3.33 8.62 14.81
N LEU A 259 -3.35 9.27 13.65
CA LEU A 259 -2.17 9.61 12.89
C LEU A 259 -2.07 11.12 12.66
N GLY A 260 -0.87 11.66 12.75
CA GLY A 260 -0.65 13.07 12.45
C GLY A 260 -1.29 14.03 13.46
N VAL A 261 -1.48 13.61 14.72
CA VAL A 261 -2.15 14.39 15.78
C VAL A 261 -1.13 14.89 16.80
N ASP A 262 -1.27 16.14 17.24
CA ASP A 262 -0.41 16.70 18.27
C ASP A 262 -0.56 15.94 19.61
N GLY A 263 0.56 15.66 20.28
CA GLY A 263 0.53 14.95 21.57
C GLY A 263 -0.37 15.59 22.62
N LYS A 264 -0.41 16.94 22.65
CA LYS A 264 -1.31 17.67 23.59
C LYS A 264 -2.79 17.34 23.41
N ASP A 265 -3.22 17.02 22.17
CA ASP A 265 -4.61 16.70 21.85
C ASP A 265 -4.97 15.26 22.27
N LEU A 266 -3.96 14.40 22.51
CA LEU A 266 -4.17 13.05 23.04
C LEU A 266 -4.32 13.02 24.57
N ALA A 267 -4.01 14.11 25.27
CA ALA A 267 -4.00 14.13 26.73
C ALA A 267 -5.38 13.78 27.32
N GLY A 268 -5.43 12.73 28.14
CA GLY A 268 -6.67 12.27 28.75
C GLY A 268 -7.48 11.28 27.92
N LEU A 269 -7.01 10.89 26.75
CA LEU A 269 -7.66 9.86 25.92
C LEU A 269 -7.65 8.51 26.66
N VAL A 270 -8.77 7.81 26.63
CA VAL A 270 -8.95 6.50 27.27
C VAL A 270 -9.37 5.49 26.22
N PHE A 271 -8.72 4.32 26.23
CA PHE A 271 -8.98 3.22 25.27
C PHE A 271 -9.83 2.12 25.92
N GLY A 272 -10.51 1.37 25.07
CA GLY A 272 -11.29 0.21 25.49
C GLY A 272 -10.42 -0.98 25.90
N ASP A 273 -10.96 -1.85 26.78
CA ASP A 273 -10.30 -3.11 27.12
C ASP A 273 -10.20 -4.02 25.89
N GLY A 274 -9.00 -4.48 25.60
CA GLY A 274 -8.70 -5.33 24.44
C GLY A 274 -8.67 -4.60 23.11
N ALA A 275 -8.68 -3.28 23.07
CA ALA A 275 -8.56 -2.51 21.83
C ALA A 275 -7.17 -2.68 21.18
N GLU A 276 -7.14 -2.50 19.85
CA GLU A 276 -5.92 -2.35 19.07
C GLU A 276 -5.70 -0.86 18.80
N VAL A 277 -4.56 -0.32 19.20
CA VAL A 277 -4.29 1.13 19.15
C VAL A 277 -3.03 1.40 18.32
N CYS A 278 -3.13 2.34 17.38
CA CYS A 278 -2.02 2.86 16.58
C CYS A 278 -1.95 4.38 16.74
N LEU A 279 -0.81 4.91 17.16
CA LEU A 279 -0.60 6.36 17.36
C LEU A 279 0.65 6.84 16.62
N SER A 280 0.50 7.95 15.88
CA SER A 280 1.62 8.67 15.24
C SER A 280 1.43 10.18 15.38
N PRO A 281 2.48 10.97 15.70
CA PRO A 281 2.37 12.42 15.86
C PRO A 281 2.29 13.14 14.50
N GLY A 282 1.87 14.41 14.54
CA GLY A 282 1.94 15.32 13.40
C GLY A 282 3.36 15.79 13.09
N VAL A 283 4.23 15.77 14.10
CA VAL A 283 5.65 16.11 13.99
C VAL A 283 6.48 15.02 14.66
N ASP A 284 7.45 14.48 13.95
CA ASP A 284 8.36 13.46 14.47
C ASP A 284 9.04 13.91 15.76
N GLY A 285 9.01 13.06 16.77
CA GLY A 285 9.60 13.35 18.07
C GLY A 285 8.74 14.24 18.97
N ASP A 286 7.47 14.47 18.63
CA ASP A 286 6.53 15.09 19.57
C ASP A 286 6.35 14.22 20.81
N ARG A 287 6.03 14.87 21.93
CA ARG A 287 5.94 14.21 23.21
C ARG A 287 4.61 13.46 23.37
N LEU A 288 4.68 12.15 23.57
CA LEU A 288 3.49 11.36 23.88
C LEU A 288 3.04 11.63 25.32
N PRO A 289 1.81 12.12 25.55
CA PRO A 289 1.28 12.33 26.90
C PRO A 289 1.09 10.98 27.61
N ARG A 290 1.00 11.00 28.92
CA ARG A 290 0.73 9.77 29.68
C ARG A 290 -0.67 9.24 29.37
N LEU A 291 -0.71 8.10 28.70
CA LEU A 291 -1.90 7.32 28.40
C LEU A 291 -1.80 5.95 29.08
N ASP A 292 -2.93 5.35 29.37
CA ASP A 292 -2.97 4.00 29.93
C ASP A 292 -3.14 2.97 28.82
N PHE A 293 -2.13 2.12 28.62
CA PHE A 293 -2.11 1.06 27.63
C PHE A 293 -2.25 -0.35 28.25
N SER A 294 -2.49 -0.42 29.57
CA SER A 294 -2.42 -1.69 30.32
C SER A 294 -3.48 -2.71 29.94
N SER A 295 -4.56 -2.29 29.28
CA SER A 295 -5.67 -3.17 28.87
C SER A 295 -5.65 -3.55 27.38
N LEU A 296 -4.73 -3.00 26.57
CA LEU A 296 -4.74 -3.16 25.13
C LEU A 296 -4.35 -4.58 24.68
N LYS A 297 -4.94 -5.01 23.56
CA LYS A 297 -4.55 -6.22 22.83
C LYS A 297 -3.35 -5.97 21.90
N ALA A 298 -3.27 -4.78 21.32
CA ALA A 298 -2.16 -4.37 20.47
C ALA A 298 -1.88 -2.88 20.63
N LEU A 299 -0.59 -2.51 20.64
CA LEU A 299 -0.14 -1.14 20.67
C LEU A 299 0.92 -0.90 19.60
N GLN A 300 0.64 0.05 18.72
CA GLN A 300 1.57 0.51 17.69
C GLN A 300 1.88 1.98 17.94
N LEU A 301 3.16 2.31 18.11
CA LEU A 301 3.64 3.68 18.35
C LEU A 301 4.72 4.04 17.34
N TYR A 302 4.53 5.14 16.64
CA TYR A 302 5.45 5.62 15.62
C TYR A 302 5.90 7.06 15.88
N CYS A 303 7.20 7.31 15.82
CA CYS A 303 7.81 8.65 15.85
C CYS A 303 7.59 9.49 17.13
N TRP A 304 7.28 8.89 18.28
CA TRP A 304 7.04 9.60 19.53
C TRP A 304 8.29 9.75 20.41
N ASP A 305 8.31 10.84 21.22
CA ASP A 305 9.19 10.97 22.38
C ASP A 305 8.45 10.50 23.65
N MET A 306 9.00 9.47 24.29
CA MET A 306 8.42 8.79 25.46
C MET A 306 8.92 9.35 26.81
N GLN A 307 9.50 10.55 26.83
CA GLN A 307 10.16 11.12 28.01
C GLN A 307 9.30 11.13 29.29
N ASP A 308 7.98 11.21 29.16
CA ASP A 308 7.07 11.25 30.30
C ASP A 308 6.73 9.87 30.91
N TYR A 309 7.16 8.80 30.22
CA TYR A 309 6.93 7.44 30.67
C TYR A 309 8.09 6.95 31.56
N ARG A 310 7.75 6.38 32.70
CA ARG A 310 8.71 5.66 33.56
C ARG A 310 8.63 4.15 33.31
N SER A 311 7.46 3.66 32.96
CA SER A 311 7.20 2.28 32.56
C SER A 311 6.11 2.25 31.50
N LEU A 312 6.06 1.19 30.72
CA LEU A 312 5.06 0.98 29.68
C LEU A 312 4.35 -0.36 29.93
N PRO A 313 3.39 -0.39 30.83
CA PRO A 313 2.67 -1.62 31.14
C PRO A 313 1.73 -1.99 29.97
N LEU A 314 1.82 -3.24 29.52
CA LEU A 314 0.93 -3.81 28.51
C LEU A 314 0.26 -5.08 29.07
N LYS A 315 -0.91 -5.40 28.55
CA LYS A 315 -1.64 -6.62 28.88
C LYS A 315 -0.84 -7.86 28.50
N GLY A 316 -0.85 -8.88 29.31
CA GLY A 316 -0.27 -10.18 28.94
C GLY A 316 -0.95 -10.76 27.70
N GLY A 317 -0.15 -11.22 26.72
CA GLY A 317 -0.64 -11.69 25.42
C GLY A 317 -0.86 -10.58 24.39
N ALA A 318 -0.51 -9.32 24.69
CA ALA A 318 -0.60 -8.22 23.75
C ALA A 318 0.54 -8.24 22.72
N MET A 319 0.34 -7.48 21.64
CA MET A 319 1.36 -7.14 20.64
C MET A 319 1.87 -5.71 20.89
N ALA A 320 3.17 -5.50 20.76
CA ALA A 320 3.80 -4.19 20.77
C ALA A 320 4.61 -3.98 19.47
N ASP A 321 4.31 -2.90 18.74
CA ASP A 321 5.02 -2.51 17.52
C ASP A 321 5.45 -1.04 17.64
N PHE A 322 6.75 -0.81 17.82
CA PHE A 322 7.33 0.49 18.08
C PHE A 322 8.34 0.85 16.99
N ALA A 323 8.14 2.00 16.35
CA ALA A 323 9.09 2.47 15.35
C ALA A 323 9.46 3.95 15.53
N ASN A 324 10.75 4.24 15.38
CA ASN A 324 11.33 5.59 15.50
C ASN A 324 11.00 6.28 16.84
N LEU A 325 10.91 5.52 17.92
CA LEU A 325 10.67 6.08 19.26
C LEU A 325 11.97 6.57 19.91
N SER A 326 11.87 7.63 20.72
CA SER A 326 12.95 8.09 21.59
C SER A 326 12.54 8.07 23.06
N ASN A 327 13.55 7.98 23.94
CA ASN A 327 13.39 7.98 25.40
C ASN A 327 12.43 6.90 25.94
N VAL A 328 12.39 5.74 25.28
CA VAL A 328 11.61 4.60 25.78
C VAL A 328 12.21 4.13 27.13
N PRO A 329 11.40 3.88 28.16
CA PRO A 329 11.93 3.43 29.44
C PRO A 329 12.62 2.07 29.34
N ALA A 330 13.76 1.92 30.00
CA ALA A 330 14.56 0.69 29.98
C ALA A 330 13.89 -0.50 30.68
N ASP A 331 12.88 -0.26 31.51
CA ASP A 331 12.07 -1.27 32.19
C ASP A 331 10.85 -1.74 31.38
N PHE A 332 10.87 -1.52 30.07
CA PHE A 332 9.85 -2.07 29.16
C PHE A 332 9.76 -3.60 29.33
N ASP A 333 8.63 -4.07 29.82
CA ASP A 333 8.42 -5.50 30.11
C ASP A 333 7.83 -6.23 28.92
N SER A 334 8.68 -6.85 28.13
CA SER A 334 8.30 -7.70 26.99
C SER A 334 7.97 -9.14 27.40
N SER A 335 8.24 -9.55 28.65
CA SER A 335 8.14 -10.96 29.10
C SER A 335 6.73 -11.56 29.06
N ARG A 336 5.71 -10.73 28.89
CA ARG A 336 4.30 -11.13 28.87
C ARG A 336 3.65 -10.97 27.49
N LEU A 337 4.36 -10.41 26.52
CA LEU A 337 3.83 -10.11 25.19
C LEU A 337 3.94 -11.31 24.25
N ASP A 338 2.99 -11.45 23.35
CA ASP A 338 3.00 -12.47 22.30
C ASP A 338 3.85 -12.06 21.10
N GLU A 339 3.91 -10.74 20.82
CA GLU A 339 4.71 -10.20 19.74
C GLU A 339 5.32 -8.85 20.13
N VAL A 340 6.59 -8.66 19.79
CA VAL A 340 7.33 -7.42 20.02
C VAL A 340 8.08 -7.05 18.76
N ALA A 341 7.75 -5.90 18.17
CA ALA A 341 8.47 -5.30 17.07
C ALA A 341 9.09 -3.97 17.51
N LEU A 342 10.39 -3.82 17.31
CA LEU A 342 11.16 -2.62 17.64
C LEU A 342 11.97 -2.20 16.40
N ASP A 343 11.66 -1.05 15.83
CA ASP A 343 12.39 -0.49 14.69
C ASP A 343 12.93 0.91 15.03
N ARG A 344 14.25 1.06 15.06
CA ARG A 344 14.92 2.34 15.40
C ARG A 344 14.43 2.95 16.72
N VAL A 345 14.26 2.11 17.73
CA VAL A 345 13.83 2.50 19.06
C VAL A 345 15.06 2.88 19.91
N LYS A 346 15.01 4.06 20.51
CA LYS A 346 16.05 4.55 21.42
C LYS A 346 15.55 4.48 22.86
N PHE A 347 16.14 3.60 23.63
CA PHE A 347 15.86 3.50 25.06
C PHE A 347 16.66 4.54 25.86
N THR A 348 16.16 4.90 27.05
CA THR A 348 16.88 5.76 27.99
C THR A 348 18.19 5.12 28.49
N GLU A 349 18.18 3.80 28.65
CA GLU A 349 19.32 2.94 28.93
C GLU A 349 19.13 1.64 28.14
N LEU A 350 20.22 0.92 27.82
CA LEU A 350 20.12 -0.33 27.06
C LEU A 350 19.33 -1.38 27.86
N PRO A 351 18.14 -1.79 27.38
CA PRO A 351 17.30 -2.74 28.08
C PRO A 351 17.81 -4.18 27.89
N SER A 352 17.70 -4.97 28.94
CA SER A 352 17.82 -6.43 28.86
C SER A 352 16.42 -7.02 28.74
N LEU A 353 15.97 -7.21 27.50
CA LEU A 353 14.63 -7.70 27.23
C LEU A 353 14.51 -9.19 27.56
N ARG A 354 13.35 -9.54 28.09
CA ARG A 354 12.93 -10.91 28.32
C ARG A 354 11.65 -11.17 27.54
N PHE A 355 11.55 -12.34 26.93
CA PHE A 355 10.41 -12.66 26.08
C PHE A 355 9.58 -13.79 26.69
N LYS A 356 8.31 -13.79 26.39
CA LYS A 356 7.40 -14.87 26.73
C LYS A 356 7.76 -16.11 25.90
N ASN A 357 7.55 -17.29 26.47
CA ASN A 357 7.72 -18.54 25.73
C ASN A 357 6.78 -18.61 24.51
N GLY A 358 7.33 -18.83 23.34
CA GLY A 358 6.62 -18.82 22.05
C GLY A 358 6.34 -17.44 21.47
N ALA A 359 6.87 -16.35 22.04
CA ALA A 359 6.71 -15.01 21.51
C ALA A 359 7.39 -14.84 20.15
N LYS A 360 6.95 -13.81 19.41
CA LYS A 360 7.61 -13.35 18.18
C LYS A 360 8.37 -12.06 18.48
N ALA A 361 9.62 -11.97 18.03
CA ALA A 361 10.47 -10.80 18.21
C ALA A 361 10.99 -10.28 16.86
N LYS A 362 10.71 -9.01 16.54
CA LYS A 362 11.27 -8.30 15.40
C LYS A 362 12.05 -7.11 15.90
N ILE A 363 13.34 -7.08 15.68
CA ILE A 363 14.24 -6.03 16.18
C ILE A 363 15.04 -5.49 14.98
N CYS A 364 14.75 -4.24 14.64
CA CYS A 364 15.38 -3.54 13.53
C CYS A 364 16.12 -2.31 14.06
N CYS A 365 17.40 -2.16 13.72
CA CYS A 365 18.17 -0.95 14.01
C CYS A 365 18.00 -0.40 15.44
N THR A 366 17.79 -1.29 16.42
CA THR A 366 17.53 -0.98 17.83
C THR A 366 18.63 -1.57 18.69
N GLU A 367 19.24 -0.77 19.55
CA GLU A 367 20.29 -1.20 20.46
C GLU A 367 19.69 -1.83 21.73
N LEU A 368 20.16 -3.02 22.08
CA LEU A 368 19.76 -3.77 23.27
C LEU A 368 20.98 -4.15 24.10
N ALA A 369 20.77 -4.43 25.39
CA ALA A 369 21.82 -4.95 26.25
C ALA A 369 22.25 -6.35 25.80
N GLY A 370 23.54 -6.65 25.94
CA GLY A 370 24.13 -7.95 25.59
C GLY A 370 23.62 -9.16 26.37
N THR A 371 22.75 -8.93 27.34
CA THR A 371 22.08 -9.95 28.15
C THR A 371 20.63 -10.22 27.70
N THR A 372 20.23 -9.67 26.56
CA THR A 372 18.91 -9.97 25.97
C THR A 372 18.85 -11.44 25.54
N ASP A 373 17.85 -12.15 26.05
CA ASP A 373 17.66 -13.59 25.79
C ASP A 373 16.47 -13.80 24.84
N LEU A 374 16.76 -14.25 23.62
CA LEU A 374 15.78 -14.57 22.59
C LEU A 374 15.38 -16.05 22.57
N THR A 375 15.98 -16.88 23.45
CA THR A 375 15.69 -18.34 23.52
C THR A 375 14.22 -18.69 23.67
N PRO A 376 13.38 -17.93 24.40
CA PRO A 376 11.97 -18.23 24.54
C PRO A 376 11.15 -17.98 23.27
N CYS A 377 11.68 -17.21 22.30
CA CYS A 377 10.93 -16.85 21.09
C CYS A 377 10.76 -18.03 20.14
N SER A 378 9.58 -18.11 19.48
CA SER A 378 9.35 -19.04 18.37
C SER A 378 9.84 -18.48 17.04
N GLU A 379 9.76 -17.17 16.87
CA GLU A 379 10.21 -16.46 15.67
C GLU A 379 11.04 -15.25 16.07
N VAL A 380 12.21 -15.08 15.44
CA VAL A 380 13.08 -13.91 15.67
C VAL A 380 13.51 -13.33 14.32
N ARG A 381 13.27 -12.04 14.16
CA ARG A 381 13.77 -11.26 13.02
C ARG A 381 14.65 -10.14 13.51
N LEU A 382 15.90 -10.16 13.11
CA LEU A 382 16.90 -9.15 13.45
C LEU A 382 17.37 -8.41 12.20
N GLU A 383 17.22 -7.10 12.17
CA GLU A 383 17.82 -6.22 11.19
C GLU A 383 18.86 -5.34 11.92
N VAL A 384 20.13 -5.59 11.66
CA VAL A 384 21.23 -4.96 12.40
C VAL A 384 21.89 -3.93 11.50
N SER A 385 21.77 -2.65 11.84
CA SER A 385 22.51 -1.58 11.16
C SER A 385 23.97 -1.47 11.60
N SER A 386 24.30 -1.98 12.79
CA SER A 386 25.66 -2.03 13.35
C SER A 386 26.09 -3.48 13.57
N PRO A 387 27.18 -3.89 12.98
CA PRO A 387 27.56 -5.31 12.87
C PRO A 387 28.18 -5.93 14.13
N GLY A 388 28.23 -5.25 15.25
CA GLY A 388 28.97 -5.73 16.44
C GLY A 388 28.18 -6.64 17.38
N ASP A 389 26.88 -6.70 17.26
CA ASP A 389 26.03 -7.04 18.41
C ASP A 389 25.35 -8.41 18.35
N LEU A 390 25.52 -9.18 17.26
CA LEU A 390 24.98 -10.54 17.16
C LEU A 390 25.52 -11.51 18.24
N HIS A 391 26.68 -11.22 18.81
CA HIS A 391 27.24 -12.00 19.92
C HIS A 391 26.50 -11.86 21.24
N CYS A 392 25.64 -10.86 21.31
CA CYS A 392 24.93 -10.51 22.53
C CYS A 392 23.60 -11.27 22.69
N PHE A 393 23.19 -12.03 21.65
CA PHE A 393 21.91 -12.72 21.66
C PHE A 393 22.10 -14.22 21.77
N GLU A 394 21.35 -14.84 22.67
CA GLU A 394 21.25 -16.29 22.73
C GLU A 394 19.99 -16.72 21.96
N TYR A 395 20.18 -17.37 20.80
CA TYR A 395 19.06 -17.76 19.92
C TYR A 395 18.31 -19.00 20.40
N GLY A 396 18.98 -19.87 21.15
CA GLY A 396 18.41 -21.06 21.77
C GLY A 396 17.57 -21.92 20.84
N ARG A 397 16.27 -22.04 21.13
CA ARG A 397 15.34 -22.89 20.38
C ARG A 397 14.35 -22.09 19.53
N VAL A 398 14.80 -21.04 18.90
CA VAL A 398 14.02 -20.24 17.98
C VAL A 398 13.67 -21.10 16.76
N GLU A 399 12.38 -21.28 16.45
CA GLU A 399 11.98 -22.07 15.29
C GLU A 399 12.36 -21.39 13.98
N GLU A 400 12.09 -20.09 13.85
CA GLU A 400 12.46 -19.28 12.69
C GLU A 400 13.32 -18.09 13.10
N LEU A 401 14.52 -17.98 12.53
CA LEU A 401 15.46 -16.88 12.71
C LEU A 401 15.69 -16.17 11.37
N VAL A 402 15.38 -14.89 11.29
CA VAL A 402 15.68 -14.07 10.13
C VAL A 402 16.70 -13.01 10.51
N LEU A 403 17.87 -13.04 9.86
CA LEU A 403 18.92 -12.05 10.01
C LEU A 403 18.97 -11.17 8.75
N TRP A 404 18.81 -9.87 8.91
CA TRP A 404 18.80 -8.92 7.79
C TRP A 404 19.93 -7.91 7.93
N ASN A 405 20.67 -7.67 6.84
CA ASN A 405 21.81 -6.74 6.79
C ASN A 405 22.90 -7.00 7.84
N ALA A 406 22.93 -8.17 8.44
CA ALA A 406 23.93 -8.52 9.42
C ALA A 406 25.33 -8.64 8.77
N ALA A 407 26.36 -8.04 9.38
CA ALA A 407 27.66 -7.96 8.76
C ALA A 407 28.83 -8.55 9.57
N ASN A 408 28.71 -8.72 10.87
CA ASN A 408 29.80 -9.21 11.72
C ASN A 408 29.39 -10.48 12.45
N PHE A 409 29.50 -11.59 11.71
CA PHE A 409 29.37 -12.90 12.33
C PHE A 409 30.65 -13.25 13.06
N GLY A 410 30.54 -13.89 14.22
CA GLY A 410 31.64 -14.52 14.90
C GLY A 410 32.18 -15.71 14.14
N THR A 411 33.35 -16.17 14.57
CA THR A 411 33.94 -17.41 13.99
C THR A 411 33.12 -18.67 14.32
N LYS A 412 32.29 -18.61 15.36
CA LYS A 412 31.39 -19.73 15.76
C LYS A 412 30.08 -19.17 16.20
N GLU A 413 29.05 -19.42 15.40
CA GLU A 413 27.67 -19.04 15.71
C GLU A 413 26.82 -20.30 16.01
N ASN A 414 25.99 -20.21 17.04
CA ASN A 414 25.18 -21.34 17.47
C ASN A 414 23.71 -21.14 17.08
N PHE A 415 23.31 -21.75 15.98
CA PHE A 415 21.94 -21.77 15.49
C PHE A 415 21.22 -23.10 15.81
N ALA A 416 21.78 -23.92 16.70
CA ALA A 416 21.17 -25.18 17.12
C ALA A 416 19.81 -24.91 17.79
N GLY A 417 18.79 -25.66 17.38
CA GLY A 417 17.41 -25.45 17.78
C GLY A 417 16.57 -24.65 16.78
N CYS A 418 17.20 -23.89 15.87
CA CYS A 418 16.48 -23.22 14.80
C CYS A 418 16.12 -24.22 13.70
N LYS A 419 14.84 -24.31 13.34
CA LYS A 419 14.37 -25.12 12.20
C LYS A 419 14.61 -24.43 10.87
N ARG A 420 14.54 -23.09 10.86
CA ARG A 420 14.77 -22.26 9.69
C ARG A 420 15.62 -21.05 10.05
N VAL A 421 16.70 -20.82 9.30
CA VAL A 421 17.55 -19.64 9.43
C VAL A 421 17.68 -18.95 8.08
N GLU A 422 17.30 -17.69 8.01
CA GLU A 422 17.38 -16.87 6.79
C GLU A 422 18.39 -15.74 6.96
N PHE A 423 19.35 -15.67 6.06
CA PHE A 423 20.31 -14.58 5.95
C PHE A 423 19.92 -13.70 4.76
N LYS A 424 19.39 -12.49 5.02
CA LYS A 424 18.95 -11.53 3.98
C LYS A 424 19.91 -10.36 3.87
N HIS A 425 20.53 -10.21 2.71
CA HIS A 425 21.52 -9.14 2.44
C HIS A 425 22.65 -9.06 3.47
N CYS A 426 22.99 -10.20 4.07
CA CYS A 426 24.05 -10.28 5.07
C CYS A 426 25.44 -10.23 4.43
N ASN A 427 26.39 -9.57 5.11
CA ASN A 427 27.77 -9.45 4.65
C ASN A 427 28.70 -10.20 5.60
N VAL A 428 29.04 -11.42 5.25
CA VAL A 428 29.97 -12.26 6.04
C VAL A 428 31.40 -11.93 5.65
N LYS A 429 32.13 -11.20 6.49
CA LYS A 429 33.50 -10.75 6.21
C LYS A 429 34.56 -11.80 6.53
N ASN A 430 34.34 -12.59 7.56
CA ASN A 430 35.27 -13.61 8.06
C ASN A 430 34.64 -14.99 7.94
N ASP A 431 35.48 -16.05 8.08
CA ASP A 431 34.97 -17.41 8.14
C ASP A 431 34.06 -17.59 9.34
N CYS A 432 32.88 -18.14 9.11
CA CYS A 432 31.86 -18.44 10.11
C CYS A 432 31.55 -19.93 10.10
N TYR A 433 31.57 -20.57 11.26
CA TYR A 433 31.23 -21.98 11.46
C TYR A 433 29.91 -22.02 12.22
N GLY A 434 28.80 -22.05 11.48
CA GLY A 434 27.46 -22.14 12.04
C GLY A 434 27.17 -23.54 12.56
N ARG A 435 26.66 -23.65 13.78
CA ARG A 435 26.15 -24.91 14.31
C ARG A 435 24.64 -24.95 14.08
N PHE A 436 24.20 -25.86 13.22
CA PHE A 436 22.79 -26.10 12.89
C PHE A 436 22.39 -27.53 13.28
N ASP A 437 21.12 -27.75 13.50
CA ASP A 437 20.58 -29.10 13.65
C ASP A 437 20.40 -29.80 12.29
N GLU A 438 20.32 -31.13 12.29
CA GLU A 438 20.28 -31.94 11.06
C GLU A 438 18.97 -31.76 10.28
N ASP A 439 17.91 -31.24 10.89
CA ASP A 439 16.61 -30.90 10.28
C ASP A 439 16.46 -29.41 9.92
N ALA A 440 17.47 -28.59 10.18
CA ALA A 440 17.42 -27.16 9.90
C ALA A 440 17.47 -26.85 8.40
N SER A 441 16.68 -25.89 7.96
CA SER A 441 16.76 -25.26 6.63
C SER A 441 17.50 -23.93 6.74
N VAL A 442 18.52 -23.71 5.89
CA VAL A 442 19.34 -22.50 5.89
C VAL A 442 19.21 -21.77 4.57
N CYS A 443 18.77 -20.51 4.60
CA CYS A 443 18.50 -19.73 3.41
C CYS A 443 19.40 -18.48 3.34
N PHE A 444 20.01 -18.25 2.18
CA PHE A 444 20.77 -17.04 1.88
C PHE A 444 20.06 -16.25 0.76
N TYR A 445 19.69 -15.00 1.01
CA TYR A 445 19.04 -14.10 0.06
C TYR A 445 19.91 -12.86 -0.17
N GLY A 446 20.66 -12.84 -1.27
CA GLY A 446 21.58 -11.76 -1.57
C GLY A 446 22.72 -11.62 -0.54
N GLY A 447 23.38 -10.46 -0.55
CA GLY A 447 24.51 -10.19 0.36
C GLY A 447 25.86 -10.62 -0.18
N GLU A 448 26.93 -10.35 0.57
CA GLU A 448 28.31 -10.61 0.17
C GLU A 448 29.00 -11.57 1.17
N LEU A 449 29.40 -12.73 0.71
CA LEU A 449 30.18 -13.68 1.50
C LEU A 449 31.68 -13.56 1.14
N LYS A 450 32.46 -12.82 1.94
CA LYS A 450 33.90 -12.73 1.78
C LYS A 450 34.61 -13.92 2.42
N GLY A 451 34.13 -14.36 3.58
CA GLY A 451 34.57 -15.55 4.28
C GLY A 451 33.75 -16.79 3.92
N ILE A 452 34.22 -17.96 4.33
CA ILE A 452 33.51 -19.23 4.21
C ILE A 452 32.43 -19.28 5.29
N PHE A 453 31.18 -19.59 4.90
CA PHE A 453 30.10 -19.89 5.82
C PHE A 453 29.84 -21.40 5.86
N ASP A 454 30.21 -22.05 6.96
CA ASP A 454 30.07 -23.49 7.13
C ASP A 454 28.74 -23.79 7.82
N CYS A 455 27.78 -24.35 7.06
CA CYS A 455 26.45 -24.75 7.55
C CYS A 455 26.42 -26.16 8.17
N GLY A 456 27.55 -26.88 8.18
CA GLY A 456 27.64 -28.20 8.79
C GLY A 456 26.66 -29.21 8.17
N LYS A 457 25.85 -29.86 9.03
CA LYS A 457 24.95 -30.96 8.68
C LYS A 457 23.46 -30.55 8.63
N CYS A 458 23.14 -29.33 8.28
CA CYS A 458 21.72 -28.94 8.11
C CYS A 458 21.00 -29.82 7.08
N ALA A 459 19.67 -29.80 7.04
CA ALA A 459 18.89 -30.58 6.10
C ALA A 459 19.06 -30.09 4.66
N GLU A 460 18.96 -28.79 4.48
CA GLU A 460 19.09 -28.13 3.18
C GLU A 460 19.66 -26.71 3.27
N VAL A 461 20.24 -26.27 2.17
CA VAL A 461 20.66 -24.89 1.98
C VAL A 461 19.99 -24.33 0.73
N TYR A 462 19.36 -23.16 0.87
CA TYR A 462 18.79 -22.39 -0.23
C TYR A 462 19.61 -21.12 -0.47
N VAL A 463 19.97 -20.86 -1.72
CA VAL A 463 20.73 -19.67 -2.11
C VAL A 463 19.97 -18.89 -3.17
N SER A 464 19.67 -17.64 -2.89
CA SER A 464 19.05 -16.73 -3.84
C SER A 464 19.96 -15.51 -4.05
N ASN A 465 20.37 -15.28 -5.28
CA ASN A 465 21.25 -14.14 -5.68
C ASN A 465 22.51 -13.98 -4.81
N GLY A 466 23.11 -15.09 -4.36
CA GLY A 466 24.28 -15.10 -3.50
C GLY A 466 25.42 -15.97 -4.03
N ASP A 467 26.62 -15.82 -3.45
CA ASP A 467 27.81 -16.62 -3.81
C ASP A 467 27.81 -17.98 -3.09
N ALA A 468 27.28 -19.01 -3.76
CA ALA A 468 27.26 -20.37 -3.23
C ALA A 468 28.66 -20.99 -3.04
N MET A 469 29.71 -20.45 -3.67
CA MET A 469 31.09 -20.97 -3.52
C MET A 469 31.64 -20.79 -2.11
N LYS A 470 31.15 -19.79 -1.40
CA LYS A 470 31.52 -19.49 -0.02
C LYS A 470 30.75 -20.28 1.03
N ILE A 471 29.72 -21.01 0.62
CA ILE A 471 28.91 -21.83 1.52
C ILE A 471 29.48 -23.26 1.57
N LYS A 472 29.81 -23.74 2.75
CA LYS A 472 30.28 -25.08 2.98
C LYS A 472 29.23 -25.91 3.71
N THR A 473 29.03 -27.13 3.27
CA THR A 473 28.06 -28.08 3.86
C THR A 473 28.72 -29.46 4.07
N ALA A 474 28.14 -30.26 4.95
CA ALA A 474 28.48 -31.67 5.04
C ALA A 474 28.02 -32.43 3.77
N PRO A 475 28.64 -33.61 3.47
CA PRO A 475 28.15 -34.46 2.39
C PRO A 475 26.68 -34.87 2.61
N GLY A 476 25.89 -34.83 1.53
CA GLY A 476 24.48 -35.24 1.54
C GLY A 476 23.48 -34.10 1.88
N VAL A 477 23.95 -32.95 2.26
CA VAL A 477 23.08 -31.76 2.42
C VAL A 477 22.59 -31.30 1.04
N LYS A 478 21.27 -31.13 0.88
CA LYS A 478 20.66 -30.65 -0.36
C LYS A 478 20.91 -29.15 -0.53
N ILE A 479 21.41 -28.74 -1.71
CA ILE A 479 21.65 -27.32 -2.03
C ILE A 479 20.72 -26.91 -3.18
N ARG A 480 19.88 -25.87 -2.94
CA ARG A 480 19.01 -25.28 -3.96
C ARG A 480 19.45 -23.86 -4.28
N GLY A 481 19.34 -23.46 -5.54
CA GLY A 481 19.66 -22.11 -6.00
C GLY A 481 18.52 -21.47 -6.76
N HIS A 482 18.28 -20.17 -6.53
CA HIS A 482 17.41 -19.35 -7.35
C HIS A 482 18.10 -18.01 -7.65
N PHE A 483 18.27 -17.71 -8.93
CA PHE A 483 18.97 -16.52 -9.41
C PHE A 483 18.10 -15.77 -10.39
N PHE A 484 17.88 -14.49 -10.09
CA PHE A 484 17.09 -13.60 -10.91
C PHE A 484 17.88 -12.31 -11.20
N ASP A 485 17.84 -11.84 -12.46
CA ASP A 485 18.49 -10.61 -12.93
C ASP A 485 19.98 -10.54 -12.54
N GLN A 486 20.73 -11.65 -12.81
CA GLN A 486 22.14 -11.75 -12.45
C GLN A 486 23.06 -11.74 -13.67
N THR A 487 24.25 -11.18 -13.49
CA THR A 487 25.39 -11.39 -14.39
C THR A 487 26.40 -12.30 -13.70
N PHE A 488 26.59 -13.50 -14.24
CA PHE A 488 27.55 -14.47 -13.71
C PHE A 488 28.91 -14.29 -14.34
N TYR A 489 29.95 -14.17 -13.50
CA TYR A 489 31.35 -14.07 -13.92
C TYR A 489 32.12 -15.40 -13.80
N GLY A 490 31.39 -16.48 -13.48
CA GLY A 490 31.93 -17.83 -13.37
C GLY A 490 30.82 -18.87 -13.28
N THR A 491 31.17 -20.12 -13.56
CA THR A 491 30.17 -21.21 -13.66
C THR A 491 30.34 -22.28 -12.56
N GLU A 492 31.45 -22.28 -11.84
CA GLU A 492 31.78 -23.33 -10.88
C GLU A 492 30.77 -23.56 -9.77
N MET A 493 30.02 -22.51 -9.36
CA MET A 493 29.01 -22.65 -8.33
C MET A 493 27.87 -23.58 -8.73
N PHE A 494 27.56 -23.69 -10.04
CA PHE A 494 26.44 -24.52 -10.53
C PHE A 494 26.67 -26.03 -10.34
N LYS A 495 27.91 -26.47 -10.20
CA LYS A 495 28.28 -27.84 -9.88
C LYS A 495 27.85 -28.28 -8.47
N ARG A 496 27.31 -27.37 -7.67
CA ARG A 496 26.97 -27.63 -6.26
C ARG A 496 25.48 -27.82 -6.03
N PHE A 497 24.62 -27.33 -6.92
CA PHE A 497 23.18 -27.33 -6.73
C PHE A 497 22.55 -28.67 -7.09
N ASP A 498 21.68 -29.16 -6.21
CA ASP A 498 20.77 -30.29 -6.50
C ASP A 498 19.54 -29.81 -7.30
N GLU A 499 19.18 -28.55 -7.10
CA GLU A 499 18.08 -27.91 -7.80
C GLU A 499 18.44 -26.43 -8.02
N VAL A 500 18.32 -25.95 -9.26
CA VAL A 500 18.67 -24.57 -9.59
C VAL A 500 17.70 -23.95 -10.60
N SER A 501 17.21 -22.76 -10.28
CA SER A 501 16.44 -21.90 -11.19
C SER A 501 17.25 -20.63 -11.50
N VAL A 502 17.35 -20.29 -12.78
CA VAL A 502 18.02 -19.07 -13.26
C VAL A 502 17.07 -18.35 -14.21
N GLU A 503 16.76 -17.08 -13.90
CA GLU A 503 15.81 -16.28 -14.69
C GLU A 503 16.42 -14.93 -15.03
N ASP A 504 16.06 -14.39 -16.22
CA ASP A 504 16.42 -13.04 -16.70
C ASP A 504 17.91 -12.69 -16.55
N SER A 505 18.79 -13.66 -16.70
CA SER A 505 20.20 -13.59 -16.31
C SER A 505 21.14 -13.84 -17.50
N LYS A 506 22.42 -13.51 -17.32
CA LYS A 506 23.44 -13.75 -18.33
C LYS A 506 24.77 -14.22 -17.73
N PHE A 507 25.53 -14.97 -18.54
CA PHE A 507 26.92 -15.31 -18.25
C PHE A 507 27.83 -14.32 -18.99
N ASP A 508 28.71 -13.62 -18.24
CA ASP A 508 29.63 -12.61 -18.83
C ASP A 508 30.90 -13.25 -19.36
N ASP A 509 31.34 -14.35 -18.75
CA ASP A 509 32.45 -15.16 -19.26
C ASP A 509 31.93 -16.28 -20.19
N PHE A 510 31.98 -16.00 -21.50
CA PHE A 510 31.54 -16.94 -22.52
C PHE A 510 32.46 -18.14 -22.73
N TRP A 511 33.65 -18.12 -22.19
CA TRP A 511 34.68 -19.15 -22.40
C TRP A 511 34.61 -20.29 -21.38
N GLU A 512 34.03 -20.04 -20.21
CA GLU A 512 33.82 -21.07 -19.21
C GLU A 512 32.71 -22.04 -19.59
N GLU A 513 32.90 -23.32 -19.24
CA GLU A 513 31.86 -24.33 -19.44
C GLU A 513 30.89 -24.30 -18.27
N LEU A 514 29.59 -24.10 -18.58
CA LEU A 514 28.53 -24.19 -17.60
C LEU A 514 28.19 -25.67 -17.36
N VAL A 515 28.58 -26.18 -16.22
CA VAL A 515 28.38 -27.58 -15.82
C VAL A 515 27.54 -27.63 -14.55
N PHE A 516 26.54 -28.50 -14.54
CA PHE A 516 25.69 -28.72 -13.40
C PHE A 516 26.11 -29.98 -12.62
N LYS A 517 25.68 -30.06 -11.36
CA LYS A 517 25.89 -31.24 -10.52
C LYS A 517 25.18 -32.46 -11.13
N ASP A 518 25.81 -33.64 -11.04
CA ASP A 518 25.15 -34.90 -11.39
C ASP A 518 23.90 -35.11 -10.53
N GLY A 519 22.77 -35.40 -11.18
CA GLY A 519 21.48 -35.54 -10.54
C GLY A 519 20.73 -34.21 -10.29
N ALA A 520 21.23 -33.07 -10.77
CA ALA A 520 20.57 -31.79 -10.61
C ALA A 520 19.27 -31.66 -11.41
N ASP A 521 18.31 -30.92 -10.84
CA ASP A 521 17.13 -30.40 -11.55
C ASP A 521 17.37 -28.93 -11.89
N VAL A 522 17.32 -28.60 -13.20
CA VAL A 522 17.73 -27.31 -13.73
C VAL A 522 16.59 -26.64 -14.49
N THR A 523 16.26 -25.43 -14.09
CA THR A 523 15.31 -24.57 -14.81
C THR A 523 16.00 -23.26 -15.18
N MET A 524 16.01 -22.91 -16.46
CA MET A 524 16.52 -21.63 -16.97
C MET A 524 15.42 -20.95 -17.78
N ARG A 525 15.26 -19.65 -17.57
CA ARG A 525 14.27 -18.84 -18.29
C ARG A 525 14.88 -17.50 -18.69
N ASN A 526 14.78 -17.16 -19.99
CA ASN A 526 15.32 -15.91 -20.54
C ASN A 526 16.82 -15.68 -20.14
N VAL A 527 17.62 -16.74 -20.25
CA VAL A 527 19.05 -16.73 -19.87
C VAL A 527 19.93 -16.68 -21.10
N THR A 528 20.89 -15.74 -21.13
CA THR A 528 21.95 -15.76 -22.15
C THR A 528 23.02 -16.77 -21.74
N LEU A 529 23.14 -17.85 -22.52
CA LEU A 529 23.99 -18.99 -22.21
C LEU A 529 25.44 -18.79 -22.69
N PRO A 530 26.44 -19.36 -22.00
CA PRO A 530 27.84 -19.31 -22.41
C PRO A 530 28.14 -20.23 -23.61
N GLU A 531 29.39 -20.21 -24.09
CA GLU A 531 29.79 -20.99 -25.27
C GLU A 531 29.63 -22.51 -25.09
N LYS A 532 29.83 -22.99 -23.88
CA LYS A 532 29.74 -24.42 -23.54
C LYS A 532 28.79 -24.68 -22.40
N VAL A 533 27.85 -25.60 -22.59
CA VAL A 533 26.85 -25.99 -21.59
C VAL A 533 26.79 -27.50 -21.46
N ASP A 534 27.03 -28.03 -20.26
CA ASP A 534 26.91 -29.45 -19.96
C ASP A 534 25.81 -29.70 -18.91
N MET A 535 24.68 -30.23 -19.40
CA MET A 535 23.53 -30.66 -18.61
C MET A 535 23.40 -32.21 -18.60
N SER A 536 24.39 -32.93 -19.15
CA SER A 536 24.30 -34.38 -19.34
C SER A 536 24.12 -35.18 -18.03
N GLY A 537 24.54 -34.58 -16.90
CA GLY A 537 24.36 -35.15 -15.58
C GLY A 537 23.02 -34.83 -14.93
N CYS A 538 22.23 -33.92 -15.48
CA CYS A 538 20.98 -33.49 -14.87
C CYS A 538 19.88 -34.57 -14.93
N VAL A 539 19.00 -34.61 -13.92
CA VAL A 539 17.78 -35.43 -13.93
C VAL A 539 16.72 -34.78 -14.79
N ALA A 540 16.63 -33.45 -14.74
CA ALA A 540 15.77 -32.64 -15.60
C ALA A 540 16.48 -31.36 -16.00
N ALA A 541 16.21 -30.87 -17.21
CA ALA A 541 16.69 -29.59 -17.69
C ALA A 541 15.61 -28.90 -18.52
N GLN A 542 15.22 -27.68 -18.11
CA GLN A 542 14.25 -26.84 -18.78
C GLN A 542 14.91 -25.50 -19.14
N CYS A 543 14.87 -25.10 -20.41
CA CYS A 543 15.48 -23.88 -20.94
C CYS A 543 14.45 -23.06 -21.73
N ASN A 544 13.59 -22.33 -21.03
CA ASN A 544 12.51 -21.56 -21.63
C ASN A 544 13.02 -20.17 -22.08
N ASP A 545 12.77 -19.80 -23.33
CA ASP A 545 13.14 -18.49 -23.89
C ASP A 545 14.64 -18.15 -23.73
N CYS A 546 15.51 -19.16 -23.65
CA CYS A 546 16.95 -18.95 -23.47
C CYS A 546 17.62 -18.47 -24.77
N ILE A 547 18.64 -17.64 -24.61
CA ILE A 547 19.42 -17.09 -25.74
C ILE A 547 20.61 -18.00 -26.01
N TRP A 548 20.50 -18.85 -27.05
CA TRP A 548 21.50 -19.84 -27.47
C TRP A 548 22.57 -19.29 -28.43
N LYS A 549 22.49 -18.03 -28.82
CA LYS A 549 23.30 -17.40 -29.86
C LYS A 549 24.81 -17.66 -29.76
N TYR A 550 25.30 -17.77 -28.55
CA TYR A 550 26.75 -17.90 -28.29
C TYR A 550 27.19 -19.35 -28.06
N VAL A 551 26.22 -20.29 -27.96
CA VAL A 551 26.53 -21.69 -27.64
C VAL A 551 27.21 -22.36 -28.82
N ARG A 552 28.38 -22.99 -28.58
CA ARG A 552 29.17 -23.79 -29.50
C ARG A 552 29.09 -25.27 -29.21
N GLN A 553 28.96 -25.61 -27.93
CA GLN A 553 28.87 -26.99 -27.45
C GLN A 553 27.80 -27.10 -26.40
N VAL A 554 26.91 -28.10 -26.54
CA VAL A 554 25.91 -28.39 -25.52
C VAL A 554 25.72 -29.89 -25.38
N GLN A 555 25.62 -30.34 -24.12
CA GLN A 555 25.26 -31.70 -23.76
C GLN A 555 23.93 -31.68 -23.00
N PHE A 556 22.93 -32.38 -23.54
CA PHE A 556 21.64 -32.52 -22.90
C PHE A 556 21.57 -33.80 -22.04
N PRO A 557 20.71 -33.88 -21.02
CA PRO A 557 20.59 -35.08 -20.20
C PRO A 557 20.07 -36.28 -21.00
N ASP A 558 19.17 -36.05 -21.97
CA ASP A 558 18.53 -37.09 -22.77
C ASP A 558 18.12 -36.59 -24.16
N GLU A 559 17.70 -37.51 -25.02
CA GLU A 559 17.22 -37.23 -26.37
C GLU A 559 15.93 -36.42 -26.42
N PRO A 560 14.89 -36.64 -25.55
CA PRO A 560 13.71 -35.80 -25.50
C PRO A 560 14.02 -34.33 -25.22
N THR A 561 14.94 -34.04 -24.30
CA THR A 561 15.39 -32.68 -23.98
C THR A 561 16.13 -32.05 -25.19
N TYR A 562 17.04 -32.79 -25.83
CA TYR A 562 17.68 -32.33 -27.07
C TYR A 562 16.66 -32.01 -28.15
N LEU A 563 15.69 -32.90 -28.41
CA LEU A 563 14.68 -32.70 -29.46
C LEU A 563 13.79 -31.47 -29.22
N ARG A 564 13.62 -31.10 -27.95
CA ARG A 564 12.86 -29.89 -27.58
C ARG A 564 13.56 -28.60 -27.99
N TYR A 565 14.89 -28.54 -27.88
CA TYR A 565 15.67 -27.31 -28.08
C TYR A 565 16.51 -27.27 -29.35
N LYS A 566 16.59 -28.35 -30.11
CA LYS A 566 17.46 -28.47 -31.31
C LYS A 566 17.28 -27.37 -32.35
N ASP A 567 16.04 -26.87 -32.51
CA ASP A 567 15.73 -25.85 -33.50
C ASP A 567 16.07 -24.41 -33.02
N GLU A 568 16.37 -24.25 -31.73
CA GLU A 568 16.84 -22.98 -31.12
C GLU A 568 18.36 -22.83 -31.16
N LEU A 569 19.08 -23.92 -31.43
CA LEU A 569 20.53 -23.93 -31.43
C LEU A 569 21.10 -23.26 -32.66
N PRO A 570 22.25 -22.56 -32.57
CA PRO A 570 23.02 -22.10 -33.72
C PRO A 570 23.39 -23.26 -34.66
N ALA A 571 23.39 -23.02 -35.97
CA ALA A 571 23.71 -24.05 -36.98
C ALA A 571 25.11 -24.66 -36.78
N GLU A 572 26.04 -23.91 -36.21
CA GLU A 572 27.41 -24.34 -35.91
C GLU A 572 27.56 -25.02 -34.54
N ALA A 573 26.50 -25.08 -33.72
CA ALA A 573 26.58 -25.69 -32.41
C ALA A 573 26.69 -27.22 -32.49
N HIS A 574 27.63 -27.78 -31.74
CA HIS A 574 27.75 -29.22 -31.58
C HIS A 574 26.91 -29.66 -30.37
N ALA A 575 25.81 -30.33 -30.63
CA ALA A 575 24.88 -30.82 -29.64
C ALA A 575 24.90 -32.35 -29.52
N VAL A 576 24.94 -32.86 -28.29
CA VAL A 576 24.85 -34.31 -27.97
C VAL A 576 23.94 -34.51 -26.79
N TRP A 577 23.53 -35.77 -26.54
CA TRP A 577 22.75 -36.12 -25.36
C TRP A 577 23.29 -37.37 -24.64
N GLY A 578 23.01 -37.47 -23.36
CA GLY A 578 23.54 -38.48 -22.46
C GLY A 578 25.01 -38.23 -22.07
N LYS A 579 25.51 -39.03 -21.12
CA LYS A 579 26.92 -38.96 -20.71
C LYS A 579 27.83 -39.55 -21.80
N VAL A 580 28.41 -38.65 -22.59
CA VAL A 580 29.41 -39.04 -23.61
C VAL A 580 30.79 -38.98 -23.02
N PRO A 581 31.61 -40.08 -23.05
CA PRO A 581 32.99 -40.04 -22.58
C PRO A 581 33.77 -38.91 -23.26
N ALA A 582 34.55 -38.14 -22.49
CA ALA A 582 35.36 -37.02 -23.00
C ALA A 582 36.24 -37.36 -24.23
N ALA A 583 36.65 -38.61 -24.37
CA ALA A 583 37.40 -39.13 -25.53
C ALA A 583 36.61 -39.10 -26.85
N VAL A 584 35.27 -39.11 -26.82
CA VAL A 584 34.44 -39.05 -28.02
C VAL A 584 34.25 -37.62 -28.51
N LEU A 585 34.17 -36.65 -27.58
CA LEU A 585 34.10 -35.22 -27.87
C LEU A 585 35.38 -34.70 -28.55
N LEU A 586 36.54 -35.21 -28.13
CA LEU A 586 37.83 -34.85 -28.74
C LEU A 586 38.05 -35.42 -30.14
N ARG A 587 37.43 -36.60 -30.46
CA ARG A 587 37.54 -37.20 -31.82
C ARG A 587 36.75 -36.44 -32.89
N ASN A 588 35.67 -35.79 -32.49
CA ASN A 588 34.88 -34.98 -33.47
C ASN A 588 35.53 -33.61 -33.77
N LYS A 589 36.39 -33.09 -32.87
CA LYS A 589 37.22 -31.90 -33.10
C LYS A 589 38.34 -32.12 -34.14
N ALA A 590 38.76 -33.35 -34.39
CA ALA A 590 39.82 -33.70 -35.34
C ALA A 590 39.29 -33.98 -36.74
N ARG A 591 37.98 -33.88 -36.96
CA ARG A 591 37.35 -34.15 -38.27
C ARG A 591 36.58 -32.98 -38.89
N GLY A 592 36.65 -31.78 -38.25
CA GLY A 592 36.04 -30.52 -38.76
C GLY A 592 37.11 -29.58 -39.31
#